data_6f44d927e8c6b84fad8ddce57c8fc74b
#
_entry.id   6f44d927e8c6b84fad8ddce57c8fc74b
#
_cell.length_a   1.000
_cell.length_b   1.000
_cell.length_c   1.000
_cell.angle_alpha   90.00
_cell.angle_beta   90.00
_cell.angle_gamma   90.00
#
_symmetry.space_group_name_H-M   'P 1'
#
loop_
_entity.id
_entity.type
_entity.pdbx_description
1 polymer ?
#
loop_
_entity_poly.entity_id
_entity_poly.type
_entity_poly.pdbx_seq_one_letter_code
_entity_poly.pdbx_strand_id
1 'polypeptide(L)'
;RATFWDWGIATVVSLVEAGQSTSLPVIASGGIRSGIDTAKALALGASLTSATFPFLEPATKGSEDVKKVLQSLIGEVRNAMFLVGADSIQKLQKVPVVLTGKTAEWLKIRGFKPEDYARKKM
;
A
#
# COMPACT_ATOMS: atom_id res chain seq x y z
N ARG A 1 3.38 17.89 18.33
CA ARG A 1 3.04 16.58 17.71
C ARG A 1 1.61 16.16 18.05
N ALA A 2 1.16 16.38 19.30
CA ALA A 2 -0.22 16.04 19.71
C ALA A 2 -1.28 16.91 19.00
N THR A 3 -1.00 18.18 18.78
CA THR A 3 -1.92 19.16 18.16
C THR A 3 -2.33 18.77 16.73
N PHE A 4 -1.43 18.15 15.98
CA PHE A 4 -1.66 17.78 14.57
C PHE A 4 -1.79 16.27 14.36
N TRP A 5 -2.10 15.53 15.41
CA TRP A 5 -2.17 14.06 15.32
C TRP A 5 -3.16 13.56 14.25
N ASP A 6 -4.33 14.19 14.20
CA ASP A 6 -5.40 13.82 13.27
C ASP A 6 -5.47 14.73 12.02
N TRP A 7 -4.46 15.57 11.81
CA TRP A 7 -4.43 16.50 10.70
C TRP A 7 -4.15 15.81 9.35
N GLY A 8 -3.39 14.73 9.38
CA GLY A 8 -2.93 14.03 8.17
C GLY A 8 -4.03 13.19 7.52
N ILE A 9 -3.96 13.07 6.20
CA ILE A 9 -4.79 12.14 5.43
C ILE A 9 -4.12 10.77 5.47
N ALA A 10 -4.88 9.70 5.74
CA ALA A 10 -4.36 8.34 5.75
C ALA A 10 -3.82 7.95 4.37
N THR A 11 -2.71 7.21 4.33
CA THR A 11 -2.02 6.80 3.09
C THR A 11 -2.95 6.06 2.13
N VAL A 12 -3.81 5.18 2.63
CA VAL A 12 -4.78 4.46 1.81
C VAL A 12 -5.75 5.41 1.09
N VAL A 13 -6.26 6.41 1.82
CA VAL A 13 -7.15 7.44 1.24
C VAL A 13 -6.40 8.25 0.19
N SER A 14 -5.22 8.77 0.52
CA SER A 14 -4.39 9.54 -0.42
C SER A 14 -4.08 8.75 -1.68
N LEU A 15 -3.76 7.46 -1.54
CA LEU A 15 -3.46 6.58 -2.67
C LEU A 15 -4.66 6.40 -3.60
N VAL A 16 -5.85 6.17 -3.03
CA VAL A 16 -7.08 6.03 -3.82
C VAL A 16 -7.44 7.34 -4.52
N GLU A 17 -7.40 8.46 -3.81
CA GLU A 17 -7.72 9.77 -4.38
C GLU A 17 -6.72 10.16 -5.49
N ALA A 18 -5.42 10.01 -5.25
CA ALA A 18 -4.40 10.28 -6.25
C ALA A 18 -4.52 9.35 -7.46
N GLY A 19 -4.68 8.05 -7.24
CA GLY A 19 -4.77 7.06 -8.31
C GLY A 19 -5.97 7.25 -9.23
N GLN A 20 -7.07 7.81 -8.72
CA GLN A 20 -8.25 8.13 -9.53
C GLN A 20 -8.20 9.54 -10.17
N SER A 21 -7.29 10.39 -9.71
CA SER A 21 -7.18 11.77 -10.18
C SER A 21 -6.11 11.96 -11.27
N THR A 22 -5.27 10.97 -11.52
CA THR A 22 -4.20 11.06 -12.52
C THR A 22 -3.99 9.74 -13.26
N SER A 23 -3.49 9.83 -14.49
CA SER A 23 -2.99 8.68 -15.26
C SER A 23 -1.49 8.40 -15.02
N LEU A 24 -0.82 9.23 -14.23
CA LEU A 24 0.60 9.05 -13.92
C LEU A 24 0.80 7.87 -12.96
N PRO A 25 1.96 7.20 -13.03
CA PRO A 25 2.33 6.20 -12.03
C PRO A 25 2.35 6.80 -10.62
N VAL A 26 1.70 6.13 -9.67
CA VAL A 26 1.65 6.58 -8.27
C VAL A 26 2.57 5.71 -7.42
N ILE A 27 3.45 6.34 -6.65
CA ILE A 27 4.32 5.68 -5.68
C ILE A 27 3.68 5.85 -4.29
N ALA A 28 3.24 4.74 -3.69
CA ALA A 28 2.69 4.78 -2.33
C ALA A 28 3.81 4.89 -1.30
N SER A 29 3.72 5.91 -0.45
CA SER A 29 4.65 6.18 0.64
C SER A 29 3.89 6.62 1.90
N GLY A 30 4.54 6.49 3.05
CA GLY A 30 3.95 6.84 4.34
C GLY A 30 3.32 5.62 5.03
N GLY A 31 3.95 5.20 6.13
CA GLY A 31 3.46 4.07 6.92
C GLY A 31 3.65 2.69 6.30
N ILE A 32 4.34 2.55 5.17
CA ILE A 32 4.73 1.26 4.60
C ILE A 32 5.84 0.66 5.47
N ARG A 33 5.54 -0.41 6.19
CA ARG A 33 6.44 -1.03 7.17
C ARG A 33 6.68 -2.52 6.94
N SER A 34 5.85 -3.14 6.11
CA SER A 34 5.89 -4.58 5.84
C SER A 34 5.61 -4.88 4.37
N GLY A 35 5.90 -6.10 3.93
CA GLY A 35 5.51 -6.56 2.60
C GLY A 35 3.99 -6.65 2.43
N ILE A 36 3.25 -6.87 3.51
CA ILE A 36 1.77 -6.84 3.48
C ILE A 36 1.26 -5.42 3.18
N ASP A 37 1.84 -4.38 3.78
CA ASP A 37 1.48 -3.00 3.46
C ASP A 37 1.77 -2.69 1.98
N THR A 38 2.93 -3.15 1.49
CA THR A 38 3.29 -3.07 0.07
C THR A 38 2.26 -3.76 -0.82
N ALA A 39 1.90 -5.00 -0.51
CA ALA A 39 0.91 -5.76 -1.29
C ALA A 39 -0.46 -5.07 -1.32
N LYS A 40 -0.91 -4.54 -0.18
CA LYS A 40 -2.16 -3.76 -0.09
C LYS A 40 -2.11 -2.49 -0.96
N ALA A 41 -1.01 -1.74 -0.90
CA ALA A 41 -0.83 -0.54 -1.71
C ALA A 41 -0.83 -0.84 -3.21
N LEU A 42 -0.14 -1.91 -3.63
CA LEU A 42 -0.15 -2.38 -5.02
C LEU A 42 -1.55 -2.82 -5.45
N ALA A 43 -2.27 -3.56 -4.60
CA ALA A 43 -3.66 -3.96 -4.87
C ALA A 43 -4.60 -2.76 -4.97
N LEU A 44 -4.29 -1.63 -4.35
CA LEU A 44 -5.04 -0.37 -4.49
C LEU A 44 -4.65 0.44 -5.74
N GLY A 45 -3.68 -0.04 -6.51
CA GLY A 45 -3.30 0.58 -7.78
C GLY A 45 -1.99 1.35 -7.76
N ALA A 46 -1.22 1.32 -6.66
CA ALA A 46 0.12 1.86 -6.67
C ALA A 46 1.00 1.14 -7.71
N SER A 47 1.86 1.88 -8.38
CA SER A 47 2.86 1.33 -9.30
C SER A 47 4.10 0.82 -8.55
N LEU A 48 4.46 1.50 -7.46
CA LEU A 48 5.58 1.18 -6.58
C LEU A 48 5.21 1.55 -5.14
N THR A 49 5.99 1.05 -4.20
CA THR A 49 5.94 1.48 -2.80
C THR A 49 7.29 2.01 -2.35
N SER A 50 7.28 2.93 -1.39
CA SER A 50 8.48 3.47 -0.75
C SER A 50 8.38 3.28 0.76
N ALA A 51 9.43 2.74 1.34
CA ALA A 51 9.55 2.52 2.77
C ALA A 51 10.90 3.04 3.28
N THR A 52 10.88 3.77 4.38
CA THR A 52 12.09 4.30 5.01
C THR A 52 12.28 3.73 6.41
N PHE A 53 11.23 3.78 7.22
CA PHE A 53 11.29 3.42 8.65
C PHE A 53 11.86 2.02 8.92
N PRO A 54 11.47 0.94 8.18
CA PRO A 54 11.99 -0.40 8.44
C PRO A 54 13.50 -0.52 8.19
N PHE A 55 14.08 0.40 7.42
CA PHE A 55 15.48 0.36 7.03
C PHE A 55 16.40 1.26 7.90
N LEU A 56 15.84 2.14 8.74
CA LEU A 56 16.64 3.10 9.51
C LEU A 56 17.61 2.40 10.47
N GLU A 57 17.12 1.53 11.34
CA GLU A 57 17.97 0.80 12.28
C GLU A 57 18.94 -0.17 11.57
N PRO A 58 18.47 -1.03 10.64
CA PRO A 58 19.37 -1.89 9.88
C PRO A 58 20.48 -1.15 9.15
N ALA A 59 20.19 0.04 8.60
CA ALA A 59 21.20 0.85 7.90
C ALA A 59 22.34 1.31 8.81
N THR A 60 22.11 1.44 10.11
CA THR A 60 23.17 1.77 11.07
C THR A 60 24.10 0.59 11.36
N LYS A 61 23.68 -0.63 11.07
CA LYS A 61 24.42 -1.86 11.32
C LYS A 61 25.22 -2.33 10.11
N GLY A 62 24.74 -2.04 8.91
CA GLY A 62 25.41 -2.34 7.66
C GLY A 62 24.52 -2.88 6.57
N SER A 63 25.11 -3.08 5.39
CA SER A 63 24.38 -3.50 4.17
C SER A 63 23.72 -4.87 4.30
N GLU A 64 24.31 -5.80 5.03
CA GLU A 64 23.76 -7.15 5.20
C GLU A 64 22.46 -7.14 6.00
N ASP A 65 22.34 -6.28 7.02
CA ASP A 65 21.09 -6.14 7.78
C ASP A 65 20.00 -5.47 6.95
N VAL A 66 20.35 -4.49 6.11
CA VAL A 66 19.42 -3.89 5.13
C VAL A 66 18.93 -4.95 4.14
N LYS A 67 19.80 -5.80 3.61
CA LYS A 67 19.42 -6.90 2.72
C LYS A 67 18.43 -7.87 3.37
N LYS A 68 18.63 -8.23 4.63
CA LYS A 68 17.71 -9.12 5.36
C LYS A 68 16.31 -8.52 5.46
N VAL A 69 16.20 -7.25 5.79
CA VAL A 69 14.91 -6.54 5.85
C VAL A 69 14.25 -6.51 4.48
N LEU A 70 15.01 -6.19 3.42
CA LEU A 70 14.48 -6.17 2.06
C LEU A 70 14.01 -7.56 1.61
N GLN A 71 14.77 -8.61 1.90
CA GLN A 71 14.40 -10.00 1.59
C GLN A 71 13.11 -10.41 2.34
N SER A 72 12.95 -10.00 3.59
CA SER A 72 11.73 -10.24 4.36
C SER A 72 10.52 -9.56 3.72
N LEU A 73 10.65 -8.29 3.37
CA LEU A 73 9.59 -7.55 2.67
C LEU A 73 9.18 -8.21 1.34
N ILE A 74 10.18 -8.62 0.54
CA ILE A 74 9.93 -9.32 -0.73
C ILE A 74 9.24 -10.67 -0.47
N GLY A 75 9.66 -11.41 0.55
CA GLY A 75 9.05 -12.69 0.94
C GLY A 75 7.59 -12.52 1.33
N GLU A 76 7.27 -11.49 2.11
CA GLU A 76 5.88 -11.19 2.50
C GLU A 76 5.02 -10.81 1.31
N VAL A 77 5.53 -10.00 0.37
CA VAL A 77 4.81 -9.67 -0.87
C VAL A 77 4.53 -10.93 -1.69
N ARG A 78 5.53 -11.80 -1.86
CA ARG A 78 5.36 -13.07 -2.58
C ARG A 78 4.32 -13.97 -1.94
N ASN A 79 4.34 -14.07 -0.60
CA ASN A 79 3.35 -14.84 0.14
C ASN A 79 1.94 -14.27 -0.04
N ALA A 80 1.78 -12.94 0.05
CA ALA A 80 0.51 -12.29 -0.21
C ALA A 80 0.00 -12.56 -1.62
N MET A 81 0.86 -12.44 -2.63
CA MET A 81 0.54 -12.74 -4.03
C MET A 81 0.09 -14.20 -4.20
N PHE A 82 0.81 -15.14 -3.59
CA PHE A 82 0.43 -16.56 -3.61
C PHE A 82 -0.96 -16.78 -3.02
N LEU A 83 -1.23 -16.21 -1.84
CA LEU A 83 -2.50 -16.38 -1.14
C LEU A 83 -3.70 -15.81 -1.91
N VAL A 84 -3.51 -14.77 -2.72
CA VAL A 84 -4.58 -14.17 -3.53
C VAL A 84 -4.59 -14.67 -4.98
N GLY A 85 -3.70 -15.59 -5.35
CA GLY A 85 -3.60 -16.16 -6.70
C GLY A 85 -3.06 -15.20 -7.76
N ALA A 86 -2.25 -14.22 -7.36
CA ALA A 86 -1.61 -13.28 -8.29
C ALA A 86 -0.18 -13.72 -8.60
N ASP A 87 0.11 -14.07 -9.85
CA ASP A 87 1.44 -14.49 -10.34
C ASP A 87 2.30 -13.31 -10.85
N SER A 88 1.75 -12.11 -10.86
CA SER A 88 2.41 -10.89 -11.31
C SER A 88 1.89 -9.67 -10.55
N ILE A 89 2.68 -8.59 -10.52
CA ILE A 89 2.25 -7.32 -9.93
C ILE A 89 1.00 -6.78 -10.64
N GLN A 90 0.93 -6.91 -11.95
CA GLN A 90 -0.23 -6.49 -12.74
C GLN A 90 -1.51 -7.23 -12.33
N LYS A 91 -1.41 -8.53 -12.01
CA LYS A 91 -2.54 -9.29 -11.45
C LYS A 91 -2.85 -8.87 -10.02
N LEU A 92 -1.84 -8.63 -9.18
CA LEU A 92 -2.03 -8.14 -7.82
C LEU A 92 -2.80 -6.80 -7.81
N GLN A 93 -2.51 -5.89 -8.74
CA GLN A 93 -3.22 -4.62 -8.89
C GLN A 93 -4.72 -4.80 -9.24
N LYS A 94 -5.10 -5.95 -9.75
CA LYS A 94 -6.49 -6.29 -10.09
C LYS A 94 -7.22 -7.09 -9.01
N VAL A 95 -6.54 -7.49 -7.96
CA VAL A 95 -7.16 -8.24 -6.85
C VAL A 95 -8.23 -7.38 -6.18
N PRO A 96 -9.42 -7.93 -5.90
CA PRO A 96 -10.44 -7.25 -5.12
C PRO A 96 -9.93 -6.86 -3.72
N VAL A 97 -10.25 -5.67 -3.29
CA VAL A 97 -9.89 -5.14 -1.96
C VAL A 97 -11.13 -4.59 -1.29
N VAL A 98 -11.44 -5.07 -0.10
CA VAL A 98 -12.54 -4.54 0.69
C VAL A 98 -12.03 -3.40 1.58
N LEU A 99 -12.54 -2.20 1.34
CA LEU A 99 -12.25 -1.01 2.13
C LEU A 99 -13.38 -0.82 3.14
N THR A 100 -13.04 -0.72 4.42
CA THR A 100 -14.02 -0.64 5.52
C THR A 100 -13.68 0.49 6.49
N GLY A 101 -14.58 0.73 7.46
CA GLY A 101 -14.38 1.68 8.55
C GLY A 101 -14.20 3.11 8.08
N LYS A 102 -13.40 3.88 8.82
CA LYS A 102 -13.14 5.31 8.55
C LYS A 102 -12.61 5.58 7.13
N THR A 103 -11.82 4.67 6.58
CA THR A 103 -11.29 4.79 5.22
C THR A 103 -12.42 4.80 4.19
N ALA A 104 -13.34 3.85 4.29
CA ALA A 104 -14.49 3.77 3.38
C ALA A 104 -15.42 4.96 3.55
N GLU A 105 -15.67 5.37 4.79
CA GLU A 105 -16.51 6.54 5.11
C GLU A 105 -15.91 7.82 4.50
N TRP A 106 -14.63 8.06 4.70
CA TRP A 106 -13.92 9.21 4.12
C TRP A 106 -14.05 9.24 2.60
N LEU A 107 -13.74 8.12 1.96
CA LEU A 107 -13.80 8.03 0.49
C LEU A 107 -15.19 8.29 -0.05
N LYS A 108 -16.24 7.76 0.60
CA LYS A 108 -17.64 8.01 0.23
C LYS A 108 -18.02 9.49 0.33
N ILE A 109 -17.65 10.15 1.44
CA ILE A 109 -17.88 11.59 1.64
C ILE A 109 -17.17 12.40 0.55
N ARG A 110 -16.01 11.98 0.13
CA ARG A 110 -15.21 12.60 -0.94
C ARG A 110 -15.71 12.27 -2.35
N GLY A 111 -16.74 11.44 -2.49
CA GLY A 111 -17.32 11.06 -3.78
C GLY A 111 -16.67 9.88 -4.47
N PHE A 112 -15.76 9.19 -3.81
CA PHE A 112 -15.16 7.95 -4.31
C PHE A 112 -16.01 6.74 -3.93
N LYS A 113 -15.92 5.67 -4.72
CA LYS A 113 -16.72 4.46 -4.54
C LYS A 113 -15.82 3.29 -4.06
N PRO A 114 -15.73 3.04 -2.74
CA PRO A 114 -14.98 1.89 -2.21
C PRO A 114 -15.41 0.56 -2.81
N GLU A 115 -16.69 0.46 -3.23
CA GLU A 115 -17.28 -0.72 -3.84
C GLU A 115 -16.58 -1.13 -5.15
N ASP A 116 -16.02 -0.18 -5.89
CA ASP A 116 -15.30 -0.46 -7.14
C ASP A 116 -14.05 -1.28 -6.89
N TYR A 117 -13.39 -1.08 -5.75
CA TYR A 117 -12.24 -1.88 -5.33
C TYR A 117 -12.63 -3.30 -4.92
N ALA A 118 -13.80 -3.47 -4.29
CA ALA A 118 -14.30 -4.78 -3.88
C ALA A 118 -14.80 -5.63 -5.05
N ARG A 119 -15.13 -5.01 -6.19
CA ARG A 119 -15.69 -5.68 -7.37
C ARG A 119 -14.72 -5.80 -8.53
N LYS A 120 -13.44 -5.53 -8.34
CA LYS A 120 -12.43 -5.75 -9.38
C LYS A 120 -12.49 -7.19 -9.89
N LYS A 121 -12.30 -7.35 -11.19
CA LYS A 121 -12.13 -8.66 -11.82
C LYS A 121 -10.64 -8.87 -12.13
N MET A 122 -10.14 -9.98 -11.69
CA MET A 122 -8.77 -10.40 -12.01
C MET A 122 -8.63 -10.73 -13.50
#